data_f615f20a438dee81288c470d6ddcf280
#
_entry.id   f615f20a438dee81288c470d6ddcf280
#
_cell.length_a   1.000
_cell.length_b   1.000
_cell.length_c   1.000
_cell.angle_alpha   90.00
_cell.angle_beta   90.00
_cell.angle_gamma   90.00
#
_symmetry.space_group_name_H-M   'P 1'
#
loop_
_entity.id
_entity.type
_entity.pdbx_description
1 polymer ?
#
loop_
_entity_poly.entity_id
_entity_poly.type
_entity_poly.pdbx_seq_one_letter_code
_entity_poly.pdbx_strand_id
1 'polypeptide(L)'
;MRFYKFICVLFTGVGITGFYGQSKINCDLVGISNIAFEKNPTIQRSAYTIKSAEADFQIQRSVFDVNLFSEVAVKTNRYTLFGEDPRNQFIDKILKTNTLDFSAGVRKKLRTGQITDISLKYGFNNNNFPYDGFNQYVGAFWGNHVSSVNLSLTQPLLRGRGRDVTTISERISQLYIENSKSSNEFTNSNTILQIGQAYWNYYLAYKRVEIYKQNEGRVRNVLDVTKELIKADKKPAGDLAQVNADLANQEKLTALAEQSLFEARVNLGRAIGLSNEESLQLGIPVNDFPTIPESEYRIDLDRTAFIKIAKEKRGDLQAVGKISDALEMQYRLAENNTKPQLDLTGFVFYGSAIAGNGIDKTFSSFTNNEGRNLGAGAKLTFTFPVNNNLAKGNYAKDLVSLNDQKISNENLQRNIELNISNAINKLDNSVIVLERAKEALDSYKEAFNSEQVKLQAGLTTILNVILFQERLTSSELEYLQAYQQFANAIISLRHETGTLISQGDRGFTLNQDVFYTIPNIANY
;
A
#
# COMPACT_ATOMS: atom_id res chain seq x y z
N MET A 1 39.22 -9.98 19.07
CA MET A 1 40.26 -8.97 18.92
C MET A 1 40.80 -9.04 17.50
N ARG A 2 40.23 -8.29 16.55
CA ARG A 2 40.78 -8.06 15.20
C ARG A 2 40.46 -6.64 14.79
N PHE A 3 41.52 -5.82 14.73
CA PHE A 3 41.55 -4.42 14.33
C PHE A 3 41.26 -4.32 12.81
N TYR A 4 40.24 -3.55 12.41
CA TYR A 4 40.12 -3.05 11.04
C TYR A 4 40.78 -1.70 10.92
N LYS A 5 41.84 -1.63 10.10
CA LYS A 5 42.52 -0.40 9.70
C LYS A 5 41.64 0.38 8.73
N PHE A 6 41.22 1.58 9.10
CA PHE A 6 40.67 2.58 8.20
C PHE A 6 41.82 3.16 7.35
N ILE A 7 41.75 2.96 6.04
CA ILE A 7 42.59 3.68 5.08
C ILE A 7 41.72 4.83 4.56
N CYS A 8 42.07 6.09 4.97
CA CYS A 8 41.57 7.31 4.33
C CYS A 8 42.33 7.52 3.02
N VAL A 9 41.63 7.35 1.89
CA VAL A 9 42.14 7.82 0.58
C VAL A 9 41.51 9.17 0.32
N LEU A 10 42.34 10.20 0.41
CA LEU A 10 42.03 11.57 -0.04
C LEU A 10 41.99 11.56 -1.59
N PHE A 11 40.80 11.60 -2.17
CA PHE A 11 40.62 11.90 -3.60
C PHE A 11 40.43 13.42 -3.74
N THR A 12 41.47 14.10 -4.17
CA THR A 12 41.38 15.45 -4.73
C THR A 12 40.81 15.33 -6.14
N GLY A 13 39.48 15.34 -6.24
CA GLY A 13 38.80 15.37 -7.53
C GLY A 13 38.68 16.81 -8.02
N VAL A 14 39.40 17.14 -9.07
CA VAL A 14 39.20 18.34 -9.88
C VAL A 14 37.76 18.28 -10.42
N GLY A 15 36.92 19.20 -9.94
CA GLY A 15 35.54 19.35 -10.41
C GLY A 15 35.52 19.87 -11.85
N ILE A 16 35.38 18.96 -12.80
CA ILE A 16 34.88 19.32 -14.14
C ILE A 16 33.38 19.51 -13.96
N THR A 17 32.94 20.76 -13.78
CA THR A 17 31.53 21.14 -13.95
C THR A 17 31.19 21.00 -15.42
N GLY A 18 30.86 19.78 -15.82
CA GLY A 18 30.16 19.54 -17.08
C GLY A 18 28.82 20.26 -16.98
N PHE A 19 28.60 21.29 -17.77
CA PHE A 19 27.28 21.78 -18.12
C PHE A 19 26.55 20.62 -18.80
N TYR A 20 25.89 19.76 -18.03
CA TYR A 20 24.84 18.89 -18.57
C TYR A 20 23.74 19.83 -19.04
N GLY A 21 23.64 20.00 -20.36
CA GLY A 21 22.44 20.57 -20.96
C GLY A 21 21.26 19.75 -20.44
N GLN A 22 20.44 20.39 -19.59
CA GLN A 22 19.28 19.75 -18.96
C GLN A 22 18.36 19.28 -20.09
N SER A 23 18.34 17.99 -20.38
CA SER A 23 17.43 17.41 -21.35
C SER A 23 16.00 17.59 -20.85
N LYS A 24 15.16 18.29 -21.61
CA LYS A 24 13.75 18.42 -21.30
C LYS A 24 13.15 17.02 -21.17
N ILE A 25 12.38 16.81 -20.10
CA ILE A 25 11.65 15.56 -19.91
C ILE A 25 10.59 15.47 -21.02
N ASN A 26 10.64 14.39 -21.79
CA ASN A 26 9.63 14.17 -22.83
C ASN A 26 8.26 14.01 -22.19
N CYS A 27 7.31 14.87 -22.56
CA CYS A 27 5.96 14.88 -22.01
C CYS A 27 5.01 14.02 -22.86
N ASP A 28 5.31 12.71 -22.89
CA ASP A 28 4.48 11.66 -23.47
C ASP A 28 3.69 10.94 -22.35
N LEU A 29 2.40 10.65 -22.55
CA LEU A 29 1.50 10.07 -21.55
C LEU A 29 2.02 8.76 -20.94
N VAL A 30 2.52 7.85 -21.76
CA VAL A 30 3.09 6.58 -21.30
C VAL A 30 4.41 6.81 -20.59
N GLY A 31 5.26 7.66 -21.15
CA GLY A 31 6.56 8.00 -20.58
C GLY A 31 6.46 8.62 -19.20
N ILE A 32 5.58 9.64 -19.01
CA ILE A 32 5.37 10.28 -17.71
C ILE A 32 4.71 9.34 -16.69
N SER A 33 3.83 8.45 -17.15
CA SER A 33 3.22 7.44 -16.28
C SER A 33 4.25 6.42 -15.78
N ASN A 34 5.21 6.02 -16.63
CA ASN A 34 6.32 5.16 -16.23
C ASN A 34 7.25 5.86 -15.21
N ILE A 35 7.53 7.15 -15.41
CA ILE A 35 8.27 7.95 -14.42
C ILE A 35 7.52 7.99 -13.07
N ALA A 36 6.20 8.07 -13.10
CA ALA A 36 5.38 8.09 -11.89
C ALA A 36 5.42 6.76 -11.13
N PHE A 37 5.49 5.60 -11.79
CA PHE A 37 5.68 4.32 -11.11
C PHE A 37 6.97 4.28 -10.29
N GLU A 38 8.00 5.01 -10.71
CA GLU A 38 9.27 5.08 -9.98
C GLU A 38 9.31 6.19 -8.94
N LYS A 39 8.75 7.38 -9.25
CA LYS A 39 8.94 8.60 -8.45
C LYS A 39 7.75 9.00 -7.60
N ASN A 40 6.52 8.59 -7.96
CA ASN A 40 5.33 9.06 -7.25
C ASN A 40 5.29 8.52 -5.81
N PRO A 41 5.23 9.40 -4.78
CA PRO A 41 5.25 8.99 -3.38
C PRO A 41 4.07 8.09 -2.98
N THR A 42 2.89 8.27 -3.59
CA THR A 42 1.69 7.47 -3.29
C THR A 42 1.89 6.03 -3.76
N ILE A 43 2.45 5.84 -4.96
CA ILE A 43 2.78 4.52 -5.51
C ILE A 43 3.86 3.84 -4.66
N GLN A 44 4.94 4.56 -4.31
CA GLN A 44 6.02 4.02 -3.47
C GLN A 44 5.51 3.60 -2.09
N ARG A 45 4.70 4.45 -1.44
CA ARG A 45 4.11 4.14 -0.13
C ARG A 45 3.18 2.93 -0.20
N SER A 46 2.38 2.83 -1.24
CA SER A 46 1.51 1.67 -1.49
C SER A 46 2.30 0.37 -1.66
N ALA A 47 3.46 0.40 -2.34
CA ALA A 47 4.36 -0.74 -2.43
C ALA A 47 4.98 -1.12 -1.07
N TYR A 48 5.25 -0.15 -0.19
CA TYR A 48 5.73 -0.44 1.17
C TYR A 48 4.67 -1.08 2.06
N THR A 49 3.37 -0.85 1.82
CA THR A 49 2.32 -1.55 2.60
C THR A 49 2.34 -3.06 2.33
N ILE A 50 2.69 -3.50 1.12
CA ILE A 50 2.87 -4.93 0.81
C ILE A 50 4.03 -5.50 1.62
N LYS A 51 5.19 -4.81 1.66
CA LYS A 51 6.35 -5.27 2.44
C LYS A 51 6.06 -5.31 3.94
N SER A 52 5.25 -4.36 4.45
CA SER A 52 4.79 -4.38 5.84
C SER A 52 3.91 -5.60 6.11
N ALA A 53 2.96 -5.92 5.23
CA ALA A 53 2.11 -7.10 5.38
C ALA A 53 2.91 -8.42 5.28
N GLU A 54 3.95 -8.47 4.44
CA GLU A 54 4.88 -9.61 4.37
C GLU A 54 5.67 -9.78 5.68
N ALA A 55 6.10 -8.68 6.30
CA ALA A 55 6.76 -8.72 7.60
C ALA A 55 5.79 -9.18 8.71
N ASP A 56 4.54 -8.72 8.70
CA ASP A 56 3.50 -9.18 9.63
C ASP A 56 3.22 -10.68 9.46
N PHE A 57 3.20 -11.18 8.24
CA PHE A 57 3.10 -12.62 7.98
C PHE A 57 4.29 -13.38 8.58
N GLN A 58 5.51 -12.87 8.43
CA GLN A 58 6.69 -13.46 9.05
C GLN A 58 6.57 -13.50 10.59
N ILE A 59 6.06 -12.42 11.20
CA ILE A 59 5.79 -12.34 12.65
C ILE A 59 4.77 -13.42 13.06
N GLN A 60 3.65 -13.56 12.35
CA GLN A 60 2.65 -14.58 12.70
C GLN A 60 3.17 -16.01 12.50
N ARG A 61 4.01 -16.22 11.49
CA ARG A 61 4.66 -17.50 11.24
C ARG A 61 5.67 -17.89 12.31
N SER A 62 6.32 -16.90 12.95
CA SER A 62 7.36 -17.12 13.97
C SER A 62 6.85 -17.87 15.21
N VAL A 63 5.53 -17.92 15.44
CA VAL A 63 4.92 -18.75 16.50
C VAL A 63 5.27 -20.24 16.34
N PHE A 64 5.61 -20.69 15.14
CA PHE A 64 6.00 -22.06 14.80
C PHE A 64 7.51 -22.24 14.67
N ASP A 65 8.29 -21.23 14.98
CA ASP A 65 9.75 -21.31 14.94
C ASP A 65 10.28 -22.20 16.08
N VAL A 66 11.50 -22.64 15.90
CA VAL A 66 12.23 -23.40 16.92
C VAL A 66 12.85 -22.39 17.90
N ASN A 67 12.45 -22.46 19.15
CA ASN A 67 12.99 -21.63 20.22
C ASN A 67 14.05 -22.40 21.00
N LEU A 68 15.28 -21.90 21.01
CA LEU A 68 16.34 -22.34 21.91
C LEU A 68 16.24 -21.52 23.19
N PHE A 69 16.33 -22.19 24.33
CA PHE A 69 16.38 -21.51 25.61
C PHE A 69 17.51 -22.06 26.49
N SER A 70 18.06 -21.25 27.34
CA SER A 70 19.01 -21.62 28.37
C SER A 70 18.74 -20.77 29.60
N GLU A 71 18.76 -21.40 30.76
CA GLU A 71 18.54 -20.76 32.06
C GLU A 71 19.58 -21.26 33.04
N VAL A 72 20.14 -20.36 33.84
CA VAL A 72 21.02 -20.64 34.96
C VAL A 72 20.42 -19.97 36.20
N ALA A 73 20.19 -20.73 37.25
CA ALA A 73 19.68 -20.20 38.51
C ALA A 73 20.60 -20.62 39.66
N VAL A 74 20.99 -19.65 40.48
CA VAL A 74 21.72 -19.89 41.72
C VAL A 74 20.85 -19.47 42.88
N LYS A 75 20.64 -20.39 43.86
CA LYS A 75 19.80 -20.13 45.03
C LYS A 75 20.54 -20.49 46.29
N THR A 76 20.40 -19.67 47.31
CA THR A 76 20.84 -19.96 48.65
C THR A 76 19.64 -19.88 49.58
N ASN A 77 19.29 -21.01 50.20
CA ASN A 77 18.22 -21.09 51.18
C ASN A 77 18.83 -21.26 52.56
N ARG A 78 18.27 -20.55 53.54
CA ARG A 78 18.55 -20.74 54.98
C ARG A 78 17.24 -21.11 55.65
N TYR A 79 17.21 -22.30 56.19
CA TYR A 79 16.03 -22.86 56.80
C TYR A 79 16.33 -23.19 58.29
N THR A 80 15.55 -22.61 59.21
CA THR A 80 15.66 -22.93 60.63
C THR A 80 14.96 -24.22 60.91
N LEU A 81 15.68 -25.19 61.42
CA LEU A 81 15.12 -26.50 61.78
C LEU A 81 14.24 -26.42 63.01
N PHE A 82 13.25 -27.27 63.13
CA PHE A 82 12.48 -27.43 64.35
C PHE A 82 13.38 -27.91 65.48
N GLY A 83 13.03 -27.56 66.76
CA GLY A 83 13.85 -27.88 67.93
C GLY A 83 14.17 -29.36 68.10
N GLU A 84 13.27 -30.22 67.70
CA GLU A 84 13.35 -31.68 67.82
C GLU A 84 13.97 -32.37 66.55
N ASP A 85 14.37 -31.58 65.54
CA ASP A 85 14.96 -32.14 64.32
C ASP A 85 16.34 -32.77 64.65
N PRO A 86 16.55 -34.05 64.34
CA PRO A 86 17.80 -34.77 64.63
C PRO A 86 19.03 -34.11 64.02
N ARG A 87 18.87 -33.36 62.94
CA ARG A 87 19.93 -32.67 62.26
C ARG A 87 20.53 -31.55 63.10
N ASN A 88 19.82 -31.05 64.14
CA ASN A 88 20.34 -30.06 65.09
C ASN A 88 21.61 -30.53 65.87
N GLN A 89 21.85 -31.84 65.91
CA GLN A 89 23.09 -32.37 66.51
C GLN A 89 24.33 -32.10 65.65
N PHE A 90 24.16 -31.78 64.37
CA PHE A 90 25.23 -31.64 63.42
C PHE A 90 25.41 -30.21 62.87
N ILE A 91 24.35 -29.45 62.89
CA ILE A 91 24.32 -28.07 62.40
C ILE A 91 23.60 -27.17 63.41
N ASP A 92 24.04 -25.94 63.58
CA ASP A 92 23.52 -25.00 64.56
C ASP A 92 22.14 -24.47 64.16
N LYS A 93 21.11 -25.37 64.22
CA LYS A 93 19.71 -25.13 63.90
C LYS A 93 19.41 -24.50 62.55
N ILE A 94 20.40 -24.16 61.76
CA ILE A 94 20.25 -23.51 60.46
C ILE A 94 20.81 -24.42 59.35
N LEU A 95 19.91 -24.98 58.53
CA LEU A 95 20.27 -25.68 57.31
C LEU A 95 20.48 -24.65 56.19
N LYS A 96 21.68 -24.55 55.66
CA LYS A 96 22.03 -23.72 54.49
C LYS A 96 22.10 -24.64 53.30
N THR A 97 21.31 -24.35 52.24
CA THR A 97 21.32 -25.10 51.00
C THR A 97 21.66 -24.17 49.85
N ASN A 98 22.71 -24.47 49.08
CA ASN A 98 23.07 -23.77 47.85
C ASN A 98 22.72 -24.67 46.68
N THR A 99 21.98 -24.13 45.71
CA THR A 99 21.63 -24.85 44.48
C THR A 99 22.10 -24.06 43.28
N LEU A 100 22.63 -24.77 42.28
CA LEU A 100 22.92 -24.27 40.95
C LEU A 100 22.11 -25.11 39.99
N ASP A 101 21.13 -24.50 39.35
CA ASP A 101 20.28 -25.15 38.35
C ASP A 101 20.65 -24.60 36.97
N PHE A 102 20.91 -25.48 36.03
CA PHE A 102 21.11 -25.17 34.62
C PHE A 102 20.10 -25.93 33.80
N SER A 103 19.45 -25.24 32.86
CA SER A 103 18.61 -25.90 31.85
C SER A 103 18.90 -25.29 30.49
N ALA A 104 18.93 -26.16 29.48
CA ALA A 104 18.99 -25.75 28.08
C ALA A 104 18.09 -26.67 27.25
N GLY A 105 17.42 -26.10 26.27
CA GLY A 105 16.47 -26.91 25.51
C GLY A 105 15.98 -26.26 24.23
N VAL A 106 15.12 -27.00 23.56
CA VAL A 106 14.47 -26.65 22.32
C VAL A 106 12.97 -26.80 22.50
N ARG A 107 12.22 -25.74 22.18
CA ARG A 107 10.77 -25.72 22.19
C ARG A 107 10.23 -25.39 20.81
N LYS A 108 9.24 -26.14 20.34
CA LYS A 108 8.57 -25.90 19.07
C LYS A 108 7.07 -26.13 19.19
N LYS A 109 6.28 -25.16 18.71
CA LYS A 109 4.85 -25.34 18.48
C LYS A 109 4.63 -25.82 17.05
N LEU A 110 3.91 -26.92 16.88
CA LEU A 110 3.54 -27.45 15.57
C LEU A 110 2.23 -26.82 15.10
N ARG A 111 2.02 -26.81 13.78
CA ARG A 111 0.77 -26.30 13.18
C ARG A 111 -0.48 -27.09 13.57
N THR A 112 -0.33 -28.28 14.15
CA THR A 112 -1.41 -29.06 14.75
C THR A 112 -1.86 -28.55 16.11
N GLY A 113 -1.14 -27.58 16.69
CA GLY A 113 -1.34 -27.05 18.03
C GLY A 113 -0.47 -27.73 19.08
N GLN A 114 0.16 -28.85 18.76
CA GLN A 114 1.05 -29.58 19.66
C GLN A 114 2.30 -28.76 19.99
N ILE A 115 2.71 -28.76 21.25
CA ILE A 115 3.96 -28.17 21.73
C ILE A 115 4.91 -29.29 22.08
N THR A 116 6.08 -29.28 21.48
CA THR A 116 7.18 -30.22 21.77
C THR A 116 8.27 -29.46 22.53
N ASP A 117 8.73 -30.01 23.64
CA ASP A 117 9.82 -29.46 24.45
C ASP A 117 10.83 -30.58 24.72
N ILE A 118 12.09 -30.33 24.34
CA ILE A 118 13.22 -31.23 24.63
C ILE A 118 14.20 -30.39 25.44
N SER A 119 14.53 -30.82 26.66
CA SER A 119 15.41 -30.06 27.52
C SER A 119 16.41 -30.95 28.25
N LEU A 120 17.61 -30.42 28.39
CA LEU A 120 18.67 -30.92 29.24
C LEU A 120 18.62 -30.13 30.53
N LYS A 121 18.58 -30.79 31.68
CA LYS A 121 18.61 -30.16 32.99
C LYS A 121 19.78 -30.70 33.79
N TYR A 122 20.42 -29.82 34.50
CA TYR A 122 21.47 -30.14 35.44
C TYR A 122 21.21 -29.32 36.72
N GLY A 123 21.27 -29.98 37.87
CA GLY A 123 21.17 -29.37 39.18
C GLY A 123 22.33 -29.81 40.07
N PHE A 124 22.93 -28.84 40.73
CA PHE A 124 23.86 -29.08 41.83
C PHE A 124 23.27 -28.55 43.11
N ASN A 125 23.24 -29.41 44.13
CA ASN A 125 22.71 -29.09 45.44
C ASN A 125 23.79 -29.36 46.49
N ASN A 126 24.13 -28.37 47.28
CA ASN A 126 25.07 -28.50 48.37
C ASN A 126 24.47 -27.92 49.65
N ASN A 127 24.69 -28.51 50.79
CA ASN A 127 24.22 -28.04 52.08
C ASN A 127 25.37 -28.06 53.12
N ASN A 128 25.15 -27.45 54.30
CA ASN A 128 26.13 -27.37 55.38
C ASN A 128 26.08 -28.59 56.32
N PHE A 129 25.44 -29.65 55.93
CA PHE A 129 25.40 -30.87 56.70
C PHE A 129 26.75 -31.59 56.61
N PRO A 130 27.35 -32.05 57.72
CA PRO A 130 28.63 -32.73 57.65
C PRO A 130 28.50 -34.06 56.90
N TYR A 131 29.54 -34.34 56.07
CA TYR A 131 29.59 -35.58 55.32
C TYR A 131 30.24 -36.64 56.18
N ASP A 132 29.47 -37.68 56.50
CA ASP A 132 29.94 -38.93 57.05
C ASP A 132 29.14 -40.11 56.48
N GLY A 133 29.63 -41.34 56.69
CA GLY A 133 29.02 -42.55 56.14
C GLY A 133 27.57 -42.77 56.62
N PHE A 134 27.24 -42.34 57.82
CA PHE A 134 25.90 -42.47 58.38
C PHE A 134 24.93 -41.47 57.73
N ASN A 135 25.36 -40.24 57.60
CA ASN A 135 24.54 -39.18 56.98
C ASN A 135 24.22 -39.47 55.51
N GLN A 136 25.11 -40.18 54.81
CA GLN A 136 24.87 -40.64 53.44
C GLN A 136 23.68 -41.61 53.38
N TYR A 137 23.53 -42.51 54.34
CA TYR A 137 22.43 -43.49 54.42
C TYR A 137 21.08 -42.84 54.73
N VAL A 138 21.05 -41.75 55.49
CA VAL A 138 19.80 -41.02 55.83
C VAL A 138 19.45 -39.92 54.82
N GLY A 139 20.08 -39.90 53.68
CA GLY A 139 19.78 -38.96 52.57
C GLY A 139 20.30 -37.54 52.77
N ALA A 140 21.24 -37.37 53.68
CA ALA A 140 21.98 -36.09 53.85
C ALA A 140 23.17 -36.05 52.86
N PHE A 141 22.92 -35.52 51.70
CA PHE A 141 23.93 -35.40 50.65
C PHE A 141 24.57 -34.02 50.70
N TRP A 142 25.91 -33.96 50.81
CA TRP A 142 26.64 -32.78 50.50
C TRP A 142 27.22 -32.90 49.09
N GLY A 143 26.92 -32.00 48.19
CA GLY A 143 27.30 -32.08 46.80
C GLY A 143 26.58 -33.22 46.04
N ASN A 144 25.43 -32.92 45.52
CA ASN A 144 24.67 -33.84 44.69
C ASN A 144 24.46 -33.22 43.31
N HIS A 145 25.01 -33.91 42.33
CA HIS A 145 24.82 -33.52 40.92
C HIS A 145 23.71 -34.38 40.32
N VAL A 146 22.69 -33.73 39.80
CA VAL A 146 21.53 -34.37 39.18
C VAL A 146 21.42 -33.90 37.76
N SER A 147 21.43 -34.78 36.79
CA SER A 147 21.20 -34.41 35.39
C SER A 147 20.07 -35.24 34.79
N SER A 148 19.36 -34.63 33.86
CA SER A 148 18.28 -35.30 33.12
C SER A 148 18.08 -34.72 31.72
N VAL A 149 17.68 -35.60 30.82
CA VAL A 149 17.11 -35.22 29.52
C VAL A 149 15.60 -35.45 29.60
N ASN A 150 14.84 -34.42 29.24
CA ASN A 150 13.40 -34.43 29.34
C ASN A 150 12.79 -34.19 27.96
N LEU A 151 11.82 -34.98 27.59
CA LEU A 151 10.95 -34.82 26.42
C LEU A 151 9.52 -34.63 26.92
N SER A 152 8.86 -33.53 26.51
CA SER A 152 7.43 -33.38 26.76
C SER A 152 6.69 -33.00 25.47
N LEU A 153 5.49 -33.57 25.34
CA LEU A 153 4.57 -33.33 24.24
C LEU A 153 3.23 -32.92 24.80
N THR A 154 2.83 -31.66 24.53
CA THR A 154 1.54 -31.12 24.99
C THR A 154 0.62 -30.99 23.79
N GLN A 155 -0.53 -31.68 23.82
CA GLN A 155 -1.56 -31.64 22.81
C GLN A 155 -2.82 -30.98 23.34
N PRO A 156 -3.25 -29.81 22.78
CA PRO A 156 -4.56 -29.24 23.05
C PRO A 156 -5.67 -30.17 22.54
N LEU A 157 -6.67 -30.45 23.36
CA LEU A 157 -7.79 -31.33 23.03
C LEU A 157 -9.08 -30.58 22.69
N LEU A 158 -9.26 -29.35 23.21
CA LEU A 158 -10.42 -28.49 22.98
C LEU A 158 -10.00 -27.17 22.31
N ARG A 159 -9.76 -26.11 23.10
CA ARG A 159 -9.33 -24.81 22.58
C ARG A 159 -7.95 -24.92 21.95
N GLY A 160 -7.79 -24.39 20.73
CA GLY A 160 -6.51 -24.44 20.01
C GLY A 160 -6.16 -25.79 19.39
N ARG A 161 -7.12 -26.72 19.33
CA ARG A 161 -6.94 -28.03 18.69
C ARG A 161 -7.01 -27.95 17.19
N GLY A 162 -6.04 -28.57 16.54
CA GLY A 162 -6.04 -28.81 15.09
C GLY A 162 -5.42 -27.68 14.28
N ARG A 163 -5.04 -28.03 13.06
CA ARG A 163 -4.36 -27.13 12.13
C ARG A 163 -5.22 -25.91 11.78
N ASP A 164 -6.51 -26.14 11.54
CA ASP A 164 -7.42 -25.07 11.10
C ASP A 164 -7.50 -23.91 12.09
N VAL A 165 -7.50 -24.20 13.40
CA VAL A 165 -7.53 -23.17 14.44
C VAL A 165 -6.14 -22.59 14.70
N THR A 166 -5.12 -23.44 14.75
CA THR A 166 -3.77 -23.03 15.13
C THR A 166 -3.11 -22.13 14.09
N THR A 167 -3.44 -22.32 12.81
CA THR A 167 -2.88 -21.53 11.71
C THR A 167 -3.74 -20.35 11.28
N ILE A 168 -4.84 -20.04 11.96
CA ILE A 168 -5.75 -18.94 11.58
C ILE A 168 -4.99 -17.62 11.48
N SER A 169 -4.17 -17.25 12.45
CA SER A 169 -3.41 -15.99 12.43
C SER A 169 -2.41 -15.92 11.27
N GLU A 170 -1.74 -17.06 10.97
CA GLU A 170 -0.86 -17.18 9.80
C GLU A 170 -1.64 -17.00 8.49
N ARG A 171 -2.84 -17.57 8.38
CA ARG A 171 -3.70 -17.45 7.18
C ARG A 171 -4.33 -16.07 7.04
N ILE A 172 -4.73 -15.44 8.14
CA ILE A 172 -5.23 -14.05 8.16
C ILE A 172 -4.14 -13.11 7.63
N SER A 173 -2.91 -13.24 8.11
CA SER A 173 -1.81 -12.39 7.63
C SER A 173 -1.46 -12.64 6.15
N GLN A 174 -1.64 -13.86 5.65
CA GLN A 174 -1.56 -14.16 4.21
C GLN A 174 -2.64 -13.40 3.41
N LEU A 175 -3.89 -13.37 3.88
CA LEU A 175 -4.97 -12.62 3.25
C LEU A 175 -4.71 -11.12 3.28
N TYR A 176 -4.05 -10.59 4.33
CA TYR A 176 -3.63 -9.19 4.35
C TYR A 176 -2.54 -8.85 3.33
N ILE A 177 -1.65 -9.79 2.98
CA ILE A 177 -0.72 -9.61 1.86
C ILE A 177 -1.50 -9.48 0.55
N GLU A 178 -2.46 -10.39 0.30
CA GLU A 178 -3.30 -10.36 -0.91
C GLU A 178 -4.14 -9.07 -0.98
N ASN A 179 -4.74 -8.65 0.14
CA ASN A 179 -5.42 -7.37 0.26
C ASN A 179 -4.50 -6.20 -0.08
N SER A 180 -3.27 -6.16 0.46
CA SER A 180 -2.32 -5.08 0.19
C SER A 180 -1.91 -5.03 -1.29
N LYS A 181 -1.78 -6.17 -1.96
CA LYS A 181 -1.51 -6.26 -3.41
C LYS A 181 -2.67 -5.68 -4.23
N SER A 182 -3.90 -6.10 -3.96
CA SER A 182 -5.08 -5.60 -4.67
C SER A 182 -5.34 -4.11 -4.39
N SER A 183 -5.11 -3.65 -3.15
CA SER A 183 -5.18 -2.23 -2.79
C SER A 183 -4.10 -1.40 -3.49
N ASN A 184 -2.89 -1.94 -3.66
CA ASN A 184 -1.81 -1.29 -4.41
C ASN A 184 -2.18 -1.16 -5.89
N GLU A 185 -2.80 -2.16 -6.49
CA GLU A 185 -3.30 -2.10 -7.86
C GLU A 185 -4.33 -0.98 -8.03
N PHE A 186 -5.32 -0.90 -7.14
CA PHE A 186 -6.30 0.19 -7.16
C PHE A 186 -5.65 1.57 -6.97
N THR A 187 -4.69 1.69 -6.04
CA THR A 187 -3.95 2.94 -5.79
C THR A 187 -3.18 3.39 -7.03
N ASN A 188 -2.53 2.45 -7.72
CA ASN A 188 -1.81 2.73 -8.96
C ASN A 188 -2.77 3.18 -10.06
N SER A 189 -3.89 2.49 -10.25
CA SER A 189 -4.94 2.88 -11.20
C SER A 189 -5.45 4.30 -10.93
N ASN A 190 -5.76 4.62 -9.68
CA ASN A 190 -6.21 5.96 -9.30
C ASN A 190 -5.13 7.04 -9.52
N THR A 191 -3.87 6.72 -9.27
CA THR A 191 -2.75 7.65 -9.52
C THR A 191 -2.57 7.90 -11.02
N ILE A 192 -2.67 6.87 -11.86
CA ILE A 192 -2.61 7.00 -13.32
C ILE A 192 -3.81 7.81 -13.85
N LEU A 193 -5.01 7.62 -13.28
CA LEU A 193 -6.16 8.47 -13.61
C LEU A 193 -5.86 9.95 -13.34
N GLN A 194 -5.31 10.27 -12.16
CA GLN A 194 -4.95 11.64 -11.80
C GLN A 194 -3.87 12.23 -12.72
N ILE A 195 -2.87 11.44 -13.10
CA ILE A 195 -1.82 11.86 -14.05
C ILE A 195 -2.42 12.12 -15.43
N GLY A 196 -3.27 11.22 -15.94
CA GLY A 196 -3.96 11.41 -17.22
C GLY A 196 -4.82 12.68 -17.24
N GLN A 197 -5.59 12.94 -16.18
CA GLN A 197 -6.37 14.18 -16.05
C GLN A 197 -5.48 15.42 -15.97
N ALA A 198 -4.37 15.37 -15.24
CA ALA A 198 -3.42 16.47 -15.16
C ALA A 198 -2.72 16.72 -16.50
N TYR A 199 -2.42 15.65 -17.25
CA TYR A 199 -1.87 15.76 -18.61
C TYR A 199 -2.85 16.44 -19.57
N TRP A 200 -4.12 16.02 -19.60
CA TRP A 200 -5.13 16.64 -20.45
C TRP A 200 -5.39 18.10 -20.07
N ASN A 201 -5.30 18.44 -18.78
CA ASN A 201 -5.33 19.83 -18.34
C ASN A 201 -4.12 20.64 -18.82
N TYR A 202 -2.92 20.05 -18.81
CA TYR A 202 -1.71 20.69 -19.33
C TYR A 202 -1.79 20.87 -20.83
N TYR A 203 -2.26 19.88 -21.58
CA TYR A 203 -2.47 19.96 -23.01
C TYR A 203 -3.53 21.01 -23.37
N LEU A 204 -4.65 21.05 -22.64
CA LEU A 204 -5.66 22.09 -22.79
C LEU A 204 -5.06 23.49 -22.61
N ALA A 205 -4.29 23.71 -21.54
CA ALA A 205 -3.67 24.99 -21.26
C ALA A 205 -2.67 25.40 -22.36
N TYR A 206 -1.90 24.44 -22.88
CA TYR A 206 -0.98 24.65 -24.00
C TYR A 206 -1.74 25.10 -25.26
N LYS A 207 -2.79 24.39 -25.65
CA LYS A 207 -3.62 24.73 -26.80
C LYS A 207 -4.36 26.06 -26.63
N ARG A 208 -4.77 26.38 -25.39
CA ARG A 208 -5.42 27.66 -25.07
C ARG A 208 -4.50 28.85 -25.32
N VAL A 209 -3.22 28.75 -24.95
CA VAL A 209 -2.22 29.78 -25.29
C VAL A 209 -2.08 29.94 -26.80
N GLU A 210 -2.09 28.84 -27.56
CA GLU A 210 -2.01 28.84 -29.01
C GLU A 210 -3.20 29.60 -29.64
N ILE A 211 -4.43 29.34 -29.18
CA ILE A 211 -5.66 30.02 -29.63
C ILE A 211 -5.59 31.52 -29.32
N TYR A 212 -5.21 31.90 -28.09
CA TYR A 212 -5.14 33.33 -27.75
C TYR A 212 -4.06 34.07 -28.54
N LYS A 213 -2.90 33.48 -28.81
CA LYS A 213 -1.85 34.06 -29.69
C LYS A 213 -2.34 34.20 -31.11
N GLN A 214 -3.07 33.22 -31.64
CA GLN A 214 -3.68 33.33 -32.96
C GLN A 214 -4.73 34.46 -33.00
N ASN A 215 -5.55 34.55 -31.96
CA ASN A 215 -6.54 35.60 -31.85
C ASN A 215 -5.91 37.00 -31.74
N GLU A 216 -4.87 37.15 -30.93
CA GLU A 216 -4.07 38.42 -30.88
C GLU A 216 -3.52 38.77 -32.27
N GLY A 217 -3.03 37.83 -33.02
CA GLY A 217 -2.61 38.04 -34.43
C GLY A 217 -3.75 38.49 -35.32
N ARG A 218 -4.98 37.93 -35.14
CA ARG A 218 -6.17 38.34 -35.86
C ARG A 218 -6.52 39.80 -35.56
N VAL A 219 -6.47 40.24 -34.28
CA VAL A 219 -6.75 41.61 -33.87
C VAL A 219 -5.72 42.60 -34.41
N ARG A 220 -4.42 42.21 -34.44
CA ARG A 220 -3.37 43.03 -35.03
C ARG A 220 -3.64 43.26 -36.52
N ASN A 221 -4.07 42.26 -37.25
CA ASN A 221 -4.48 42.39 -38.65
C ASN A 221 -5.67 43.36 -38.83
N VAL A 222 -6.69 43.25 -37.96
CA VAL A 222 -7.84 44.19 -37.98
C VAL A 222 -7.37 45.62 -37.69
N LEU A 223 -6.43 45.82 -36.75
CA LEU A 223 -5.84 47.13 -36.46
C LEU A 223 -5.15 47.71 -37.70
N ASP A 224 -4.37 46.93 -38.43
CA ASP A 224 -3.65 47.42 -39.60
C ASP A 224 -4.61 47.74 -40.76
N VAL A 225 -5.60 46.88 -41.03
CA VAL A 225 -6.68 47.19 -42.00
C VAL A 225 -7.44 48.46 -41.62
N THR A 226 -7.75 48.65 -40.31
CA THR A 226 -8.44 49.85 -39.81
C THR A 226 -7.61 51.10 -40.06
N LYS A 227 -6.30 51.07 -39.80
CA LYS A 227 -5.38 52.20 -40.11
C LYS A 227 -5.40 52.59 -41.59
N GLU A 228 -5.37 51.61 -42.49
CA GLU A 228 -5.42 51.84 -43.94
C GLU A 228 -6.78 52.42 -44.39
N LEU A 229 -7.89 51.92 -43.82
CA LEU A 229 -9.23 52.47 -44.12
C LEU A 229 -9.42 53.92 -43.61
N ILE A 230 -8.81 54.29 -42.47
CA ILE A 230 -8.81 55.68 -41.97
C ILE A 230 -7.96 56.57 -42.88
N LYS A 231 -6.76 56.12 -43.29
CA LYS A 231 -5.93 56.88 -44.25
C LYS A 231 -6.65 57.14 -45.59
N ALA A 232 -7.52 56.22 -45.98
CA ALA A 232 -8.32 56.35 -47.22
C ALA A 232 -9.64 57.10 -47.00
N ASP A 233 -9.85 57.75 -45.87
CA ASP A 233 -11.08 58.48 -45.44
C ASP A 233 -12.36 57.63 -45.47
N LYS A 234 -12.23 56.31 -45.40
CA LYS A 234 -13.34 55.36 -45.43
C LYS A 234 -13.90 55.03 -44.04
N LYS A 235 -13.17 55.35 -42.96
CA LYS A 235 -13.56 55.08 -41.58
C LYS A 235 -13.19 56.25 -40.66
N PRO A 236 -13.97 56.48 -39.56
CA PRO A 236 -13.67 57.52 -38.57
C PRO A 236 -12.40 57.20 -37.76
N ALA A 237 -11.65 58.23 -37.35
CA ALA A 237 -10.45 58.04 -36.51
C ALA A 237 -10.76 57.46 -35.13
N GLY A 238 -11.99 57.61 -34.63
CA GLY A 238 -12.46 57.02 -33.35
C GLY A 238 -12.45 55.49 -33.33
N ASP A 239 -12.60 54.85 -34.49
CA ASP A 239 -12.56 53.36 -34.61
C ASP A 239 -11.20 52.78 -34.18
N LEU A 240 -10.11 53.57 -34.29
CA LEU A 240 -8.76 53.14 -33.86
C LEU A 240 -8.68 52.92 -32.32
N ALA A 241 -9.37 53.76 -31.54
CA ALA A 241 -9.37 53.63 -30.10
C ALA A 241 -10.06 52.32 -29.65
N GLN A 242 -11.12 51.92 -30.36
CA GLN A 242 -11.85 50.67 -30.07
C GLN A 242 -10.98 49.44 -30.38
N VAL A 243 -10.32 49.40 -31.53
CA VAL A 243 -9.43 48.24 -31.90
C VAL A 243 -8.20 48.16 -31.02
N ASN A 244 -7.64 49.32 -30.57
CA ASN A 244 -6.55 49.32 -29.60
C ASN A 244 -6.99 48.80 -28.23
N ALA A 245 -8.21 49.12 -27.78
CA ALA A 245 -8.74 48.57 -26.53
C ALA A 245 -8.96 47.06 -26.61
N ASP A 246 -9.45 46.56 -27.77
CA ASP A 246 -9.58 45.12 -28.00
C ASP A 246 -8.22 44.43 -28.03
N LEU A 247 -7.22 45.00 -28.72
CA LEU A 247 -5.86 44.44 -28.73
C LEU A 247 -5.29 44.32 -27.32
N ALA A 248 -5.39 45.39 -26.51
CA ALA A 248 -4.91 45.34 -25.13
C ALA A 248 -5.65 44.29 -24.28
N ASN A 249 -6.95 44.09 -24.53
CA ASN A 249 -7.71 43.02 -23.90
C ASN A 249 -7.23 41.61 -24.31
N GLN A 250 -6.92 41.41 -25.62
CA GLN A 250 -6.39 40.12 -26.09
C GLN A 250 -4.99 39.83 -25.56
N GLU A 251 -4.09 40.82 -25.52
CA GLU A 251 -2.76 40.69 -24.91
C GLU A 251 -2.84 40.30 -23.42
N LYS A 252 -3.80 40.88 -22.68
CA LYS A 252 -4.10 40.47 -21.28
C LYS A 252 -4.55 39.04 -21.21
N LEU A 253 -5.46 38.57 -22.09
CA LEU A 253 -5.95 37.19 -22.12
C LEU A 253 -4.83 36.18 -22.47
N THR A 254 -3.93 36.55 -23.40
CA THR A 254 -2.73 35.79 -23.72
C THR A 254 -1.84 35.61 -22.49
N ALA A 255 -1.57 36.67 -21.73
CA ALA A 255 -0.75 36.62 -20.53
C ALA A 255 -1.39 35.73 -19.44
N LEU A 256 -2.71 35.83 -19.23
CA LEU A 256 -3.43 34.95 -18.29
C LEU A 256 -3.39 33.47 -18.72
N ALA A 257 -3.46 33.20 -20.03
CA ALA A 257 -3.33 31.84 -20.55
C ALA A 257 -1.91 31.27 -20.36
N GLU A 258 -0.87 32.10 -20.51
CA GLU A 258 0.53 31.71 -20.25
C GLU A 258 0.74 31.39 -18.75
N GLN A 259 0.13 32.16 -17.84
CA GLN A 259 0.13 31.85 -16.41
C GLN A 259 -0.56 30.50 -16.14
N SER A 260 -1.74 30.29 -16.72
CA SER A 260 -2.48 29.03 -16.57
C SER A 260 -1.70 27.83 -17.10
N LEU A 261 -0.95 28.00 -18.19
CA LEU A 261 -0.05 26.97 -18.73
C LEU A 261 1.07 26.61 -17.75
N PHE A 262 1.67 27.61 -17.10
CA PHE A 262 2.69 27.41 -16.09
C PHE A 262 2.12 26.62 -14.89
N GLU A 263 0.94 27.01 -14.39
CA GLU A 263 0.26 26.33 -13.29
C GLU A 263 -0.09 24.88 -13.64
N ALA A 264 -0.59 24.62 -14.85
CA ALA A 264 -0.92 23.29 -15.31
C ALA A 264 0.34 22.39 -15.42
N ARG A 265 1.48 22.95 -15.87
CA ARG A 265 2.77 22.25 -15.88
C ARG A 265 3.21 21.84 -14.50
N VAL A 266 3.15 22.75 -13.52
CA VAL A 266 3.52 22.44 -12.13
C VAL A 266 2.59 21.40 -11.52
N ASN A 267 1.29 21.46 -11.81
CA ASN A 267 0.32 20.49 -11.34
C ASN A 267 0.54 19.10 -11.93
N LEU A 268 0.91 19.00 -13.21
CA LEU A 268 1.30 17.74 -13.83
C LEU A 268 2.57 17.18 -13.17
N GLY A 269 3.60 18.01 -12.95
CA GLY A 269 4.81 17.59 -12.24
C GLY A 269 4.52 17.05 -10.85
N ARG A 270 3.60 17.70 -10.12
CA ARG A 270 3.14 17.23 -8.79
C ARG A 270 2.42 15.87 -8.88
N ALA A 271 1.54 15.69 -9.87
CA ALA A 271 0.82 14.44 -10.07
C ALA A 271 1.76 13.27 -10.39
N ILE A 272 2.83 13.51 -11.14
CA ILE A 272 3.87 12.52 -11.45
C ILE A 272 4.75 12.23 -10.22
N GLY A 273 4.94 13.20 -9.31
CA GLY A 273 5.86 13.13 -8.18
C GLY A 273 7.25 13.68 -8.49
N LEU A 274 7.34 14.61 -9.44
CA LEU A 274 8.59 15.31 -9.78
C LEU A 274 8.93 16.38 -8.75
N SER A 275 10.24 16.67 -8.61
CA SER A 275 10.70 17.85 -7.87
C SER A 275 10.29 19.16 -8.57
N ASN A 276 10.44 20.29 -7.87
CA ASN A 276 10.14 21.60 -8.48
C ASN A 276 10.99 21.85 -9.74
N GLU A 277 12.28 21.53 -9.68
CA GLU A 277 13.22 21.70 -10.81
C GLU A 277 12.86 20.81 -11.99
N GLU A 278 12.56 19.53 -11.75
CA GLU A 278 12.13 18.59 -12.78
C GLU A 278 10.79 18.98 -13.40
N SER A 279 9.86 19.52 -12.62
CA SER A 279 8.55 19.97 -13.09
C SER A 279 8.68 21.13 -14.09
N LEU A 280 9.66 22.02 -13.87
CA LEU A 280 9.95 23.12 -14.80
C LEU A 280 10.62 22.65 -16.10
N GLN A 281 11.25 21.46 -16.09
CA GLN A 281 11.88 20.85 -17.27
C GLN A 281 10.91 20.01 -18.12
N LEU A 282 9.65 19.88 -17.71
CA LEU A 282 8.64 19.21 -18.53
C LEU A 282 8.53 19.92 -19.90
N GLY A 283 8.70 19.14 -20.95
CA GLY A 283 8.56 19.60 -22.35
C GLY A 283 7.13 19.96 -22.70
N ILE A 284 6.91 20.37 -23.94
CA ILE A 284 5.57 20.52 -24.51
C ILE A 284 4.89 19.15 -24.56
N PRO A 285 3.56 19.08 -24.38
CA PRO A 285 2.82 17.83 -24.50
C PRO A 285 2.88 17.33 -25.94
N VAL A 286 3.18 16.03 -26.10
CA VAL A 286 3.39 15.39 -27.40
C VAL A 286 2.11 14.75 -27.94
N ASN A 287 1.27 14.25 -27.03
CA ASN A 287 0.07 13.52 -27.41
C ASN A 287 -1.13 14.47 -27.55
N ASP A 288 -1.84 14.35 -28.68
CA ASP A 288 -3.10 15.07 -28.91
C ASP A 288 -4.27 14.40 -28.19
N PHE A 289 -5.43 15.09 -28.09
CA PHE A 289 -6.66 14.50 -27.57
C PHE A 289 -7.13 13.29 -28.40
N PRO A 290 -7.81 12.31 -27.78
CA PRO A 290 -8.43 11.23 -28.52
C PRO A 290 -9.46 11.77 -29.50
N THR A 291 -9.46 11.22 -30.71
CA THR A 291 -10.40 11.60 -31.78
C THR A 291 -11.45 10.51 -31.96
N ILE A 292 -12.70 10.90 -32.21
CA ILE A 292 -13.77 10.01 -32.60
C ILE A 292 -14.11 10.28 -34.07
N PRO A 293 -14.20 9.25 -34.93
CA PRO A 293 -14.78 9.39 -36.26
C PRO A 293 -16.24 9.86 -36.17
N GLU A 294 -16.67 10.73 -37.07
CA GLU A 294 -18.06 11.24 -37.08
C GLU A 294 -19.12 10.13 -37.18
N SER A 295 -18.76 9.00 -37.79
CA SER A 295 -19.61 7.81 -37.87
C SER A 295 -19.85 7.12 -36.53
N GLU A 296 -19.08 7.42 -35.51
CA GLU A 296 -19.10 6.77 -34.19
C GLU A 296 -19.62 7.68 -33.07
N TYR A 297 -20.29 8.81 -33.40
CA TYR A 297 -20.87 9.70 -32.38
C TYR A 297 -22.04 9.08 -31.62
N ARG A 298 -22.50 7.89 -31.98
CA ARG A 298 -23.50 7.10 -31.24
C ARG A 298 -22.84 5.84 -30.73
N ILE A 299 -22.51 5.84 -29.45
CA ILE A 299 -21.89 4.70 -28.76
C ILE A 299 -22.98 4.03 -27.93
N ASP A 300 -23.33 2.79 -28.29
CA ASP A 300 -24.21 1.95 -27.44
C ASP A 300 -23.35 1.18 -26.45
N LEU A 301 -23.33 1.63 -25.19
CA LEU A 301 -22.50 1.07 -24.13
C LEU A 301 -23.35 0.14 -23.24
N ASP A 302 -23.10 -1.17 -23.30
CA ASP A 302 -23.75 -2.13 -22.41
C ASP A 302 -23.28 -1.94 -20.96
N ARG A 303 -24.10 -1.23 -20.17
CA ARG A 303 -23.87 -0.99 -18.74
C ARG A 303 -23.67 -2.28 -17.96
N THR A 304 -24.40 -3.34 -18.27
CA THR A 304 -24.38 -4.60 -17.54
C THR A 304 -23.04 -5.31 -17.71
N ALA A 305 -22.49 -5.27 -18.93
CA ALA A 305 -21.20 -5.82 -19.25
C ALA A 305 -20.05 -5.06 -18.51
N PHE A 306 -20.09 -3.73 -18.48
CA PHE A 306 -19.09 -2.94 -17.75
C PHE A 306 -19.13 -3.18 -16.24
N ILE A 307 -20.31 -3.33 -15.64
CA ILE A 307 -20.46 -3.70 -14.22
C ILE A 307 -19.85 -5.08 -13.96
N LYS A 308 -20.05 -6.04 -14.86
CA LYS A 308 -19.46 -7.37 -14.73
C LYS A 308 -17.93 -7.31 -14.77
N ILE A 309 -17.36 -6.61 -15.75
CA ILE A 309 -15.92 -6.41 -15.87
C ILE A 309 -15.35 -5.77 -14.59
N ALA A 310 -16.00 -4.73 -14.06
CA ALA A 310 -15.57 -4.07 -12.85
C ALA A 310 -15.56 -5.00 -11.63
N LYS A 311 -16.57 -5.85 -11.48
CA LYS A 311 -16.64 -6.85 -10.40
C LYS A 311 -15.47 -7.86 -10.45
N GLU A 312 -14.95 -8.14 -11.64
CA GLU A 312 -13.84 -9.07 -11.85
C GLU A 312 -12.46 -8.39 -11.74
N LYS A 313 -12.35 -7.13 -12.21
CA LYS A 313 -11.04 -6.46 -12.41
C LYS A 313 -10.68 -5.43 -11.35
N ARG A 314 -11.64 -4.88 -10.61
CA ARG A 314 -11.33 -3.80 -9.65
C ARG A 314 -10.58 -4.31 -8.43
N GLY A 315 -9.40 -3.75 -8.21
CA GLY A 315 -8.53 -4.13 -7.10
C GLY A 315 -9.11 -3.78 -5.72
N ASP A 316 -9.87 -2.68 -5.57
CA ASP A 316 -10.51 -2.32 -4.30
C ASP A 316 -11.58 -3.35 -3.88
N LEU A 317 -12.36 -3.86 -4.82
CA LEU A 317 -13.37 -4.89 -4.54
C LEU A 317 -12.72 -6.23 -4.16
N GLN A 318 -11.64 -6.61 -4.86
CA GLN A 318 -10.86 -7.81 -4.51
C GLN A 318 -10.22 -7.66 -3.13
N ALA A 319 -9.67 -6.48 -2.81
CA ALA A 319 -9.08 -6.18 -1.51
C ALA A 319 -10.09 -6.32 -0.37
N VAL A 320 -11.28 -5.74 -0.52
CA VAL A 320 -12.37 -5.83 0.48
C VAL A 320 -12.85 -7.28 0.63
N GLY A 321 -12.87 -8.09 -0.43
CA GLY A 321 -13.14 -9.51 -0.35
C GLY A 321 -12.15 -10.25 0.56
N LYS A 322 -10.85 -9.97 0.42
CA LYS A 322 -9.80 -10.58 1.26
C LYS A 322 -9.92 -10.17 2.74
N ILE A 323 -10.32 -8.91 3.01
CA ILE A 323 -10.61 -8.46 4.38
C ILE A 323 -11.81 -9.23 4.95
N SER A 324 -12.87 -9.43 4.17
CA SER A 324 -14.05 -10.20 4.60
C SER A 324 -13.69 -11.63 4.98
N ASP A 325 -12.86 -12.31 4.17
CA ASP A 325 -12.37 -13.66 4.46
C ASP A 325 -11.50 -13.68 5.74
N ALA A 326 -10.66 -12.67 5.94
CA ALA A 326 -9.82 -12.54 7.13
C ALA A 326 -10.65 -12.36 8.40
N LEU A 327 -11.67 -11.50 8.37
CA LEU A 327 -12.58 -11.27 9.51
C LEU A 327 -13.46 -12.48 9.82
N GLU A 328 -13.86 -13.25 8.81
CA GLU A 328 -14.56 -14.52 9.02
C GLU A 328 -13.65 -15.52 9.76
N MET A 329 -12.39 -15.61 9.39
CA MET A 329 -11.42 -16.45 10.11
C MET A 329 -11.17 -15.95 11.53
N GLN A 330 -11.09 -14.64 11.73
CA GLN A 330 -10.92 -14.04 13.05
C GLN A 330 -12.12 -14.35 13.96
N TYR A 331 -13.34 -14.23 13.45
CA TYR A 331 -14.56 -14.62 14.15
C TYR A 331 -14.54 -16.11 14.56
N ARG A 332 -14.12 -17.00 13.66
CA ARG A 332 -13.98 -18.44 13.98
C ARG A 332 -12.91 -18.69 15.06
N LEU A 333 -11.82 -17.94 15.07
CA LEU A 333 -10.81 -18.01 16.11
C LEU A 333 -11.37 -17.55 17.46
N ALA A 334 -12.12 -16.44 17.48
CA ALA A 334 -12.76 -15.93 18.67
C ALA A 334 -13.81 -16.92 19.24
N GLU A 335 -14.58 -17.55 18.36
CA GLU A 335 -15.50 -18.64 18.73
C GLU A 335 -14.75 -19.81 19.39
N ASN A 336 -13.64 -20.24 18.79
CA ASN A 336 -12.82 -21.30 19.39
C ASN A 336 -12.29 -20.91 20.77
N ASN A 337 -11.91 -19.64 20.96
CA ASN A 337 -11.37 -19.11 22.20
C ASN A 337 -12.41 -19.05 23.34
N THR A 338 -13.71 -19.16 23.05
CA THR A 338 -14.76 -19.29 24.10
C THR A 338 -14.76 -20.66 24.74
N LYS A 339 -14.17 -21.68 24.10
CA LYS A 339 -14.13 -23.05 24.59
C LYS A 339 -13.20 -23.20 25.80
N PRO A 340 -13.46 -24.17 26.71
CA PRO A 340 -12.48 -24.53 27.72
C PRO A 340 -11.15 -24.98 27.13
N GLN A 341 -10.08 -24.78 27.89
CA GLN A 341 -8.78 -25.36 27.53
C GLN A 341 -8.63 -26.73 28.21
N LEU A 342 -8.30 -27.74 27.44
CA LEU A 342 -8.00 -29.08 27.93
C LEU A 342 -6.73 -29.54 27.19
N ASP A 343 -5.64 -29.67 27.96
CA ASP A 343 -4.33 -30.05 27.45
C ASP A 343 -3.91 -31.40 27.98
N LEU A 344 -3.53 -32.30 27.09
CA LEU A 344 -2.89 -33.56 27.43
C LEU A 344 -1.37 -33.42 27.22
N THR A 345 -0.61 -33.54 28.30
CA THR A 345 0.85 -33.52 28.29
C THR A 345 1.38 -34.91 28.59
N GLY A 346 2.06 -35.54 27.64
CA GLY A 346 2.89 -36.72 27.86
C GLY A 346 4.33 -36.29 28.07
N PHE A 347 5.02 -36.90 29.00
CA PHE A 347 6.45 -36.64 29.22
C PHE A 347 7.24 -37.90 29.54
N VAL A 348 8.49 -37.89 29.16
CA VAL A 348 9.49 -38.90 29.48
C VAL A 348 10.76 -38.17 29.90
N PHE A 349 11.39 -38.65 30.96
CA PHE A 349 12.70 -38.17 31.34
C PHE A 349 13.63 -39.35 31.67
N TYR A 350 14.88 -39.13 31.34
CA TYR A 350 15.97 -40.01 31.71
C TYR A 350 17.08 -39.19 32.36
N GLY A 351 17.56 -39.62 33.51
CA GLY A 351 18.60 -38.90 34.23
C GLY A 351 19.35 -39.80 35.20
N SER A 352 20.31 -39.20 35.86
CA SER A 352 20.99 -39.85 36.97
C SER A 352 21.53 -38.83 37.96
N ALA A 353 21.95 -39.32 39.11
CA ALA A 353 22.53 -38.52 40.19
C ALA A 353 23.88 -39.10 40.63
N ILE A 354 24.80 -38.24 41.01
CA ILE A 354 26.10 -38.61 41.54
C ILE A 354 26.47 -37.69 42.69
N ALA A 355 26.96 -38.26 43.79
CA ALA A 355 27.42 -37.49 44.94
C ALA A 355 28.88 -37.05 44.78
N GLY A 356 29.25 -35.90 45.35
CA GLY A 356 30.58 -35.32 45.33
C GLY A 356 30.64 -33.86 44.96
N ASN A 357 31.78 -33.20 45.11
CA ASN A 357 31.93 -31.77 44.90
C ASN A 357 32.78 -31.37 43.69
N GLY A 358 33.20 -32.34 42.87
CA GLY A 358 34.07 -32.08 41.73
C GLY A 358 33.33 -31.66 40.47
N ILE A 359 33.90 -30.78 39.64
CA ILE A 359 33.37 -30.42 38.32
C ILE A 359 33.31 -31.61 37.37
N ASP A 360 34.18 -32.63 37.59
CA ASP A 360 34.15 -33.92 36.89
C ASP A 360 32.81 -34.65 37.08
N LYS A 361 32.16 -34.48 38.22
CA LYS A 361 30.87 -35.04 38.57
C LYS A 361 29.74 -34.46 37.74
N THR A 362 29.88 -33.25 37.24
CA THR A 362 28.91 -32.61 36.37
C THR A 362 28.68 -33.41 35.09
N PHE A 363 29.76 -33.81 34.44
CA PHE A 363 29.66 -34.63 33.21
C PHE A 363 29.34 -36.11 33.53
N SER A 364 29.92 -36.66 34.58
CA SER A 364 29.66 -38.02 35.02
C SER A 364 28.20 -38.21 35.44
N SER A 365 27.49 -37.15 35.90
CA SER A 365 26.07 -37.24 36.27
C SER A 365 25.16 -37.59 35.08
N PHE A 366 25.56 -37.39 33.82
CA PHE A 366 24.77 -37.78 32.66
C PHE A 366 24.95 -39.25 32.29
N THR A 367 26.04 -39.86 32.66
CA THR A 367 26.42 -41.24 32.23
C THR A 367 26.53 -42.21 33.37
N ASN A 368 26.32 -41.77 34.62
CA ASN A 368 26.45 -42.65 35.78
C ASN A 368 25.41 -43.76 35.74
N ASN A 369 25.85 -44.99 35.95
CA ASN A 369 24.99 -46.17 35.99
C ASN A 369 24.33 -46.37 37.37
N GLU A 370 24.91 -45.80 38.43
CA GLU A 370 24.37 -45.79 39.77
C GLU A 370 23.47 -44.57 39.93
N GLY A 371 22.29 -44.70 40.47
CA GLY A 371 21.33 -43.59 40.61
C GLY A 371 20.56 -43.19 39.34
N ARG A 372 20.43 -44.10 38.38
CA ARG A 372 19.59 -43.89 37.19
C ARG A 372 18.14 -43.61 37.58
N ASN A 373 17.56 -42.64 36.89
CA ASN A 373 16.17 -42.27 37.05
C ASN A 373 15.52 -42.18 35.67
N LEU A 374 14.62 -43.14 35.39
CA LEU A 374 13.81 -43.16 34.19
C LEU A 374 12.35 -43.02 34.63
N GLY A 375 11.68 -42.01 34.11
CA GLY A 375 10.26 -41.82 34.40
C GLY A 375 9.48 -41.39 33.18
N ALA A 376 8.24 -41.78 33.14
CA ALA A 376 7.29 -41.37 32.15
C ALA A 376 5.93 -41.10 32.83
N GLY A 377 5.19 -40.18 32.26
CA GLY A 377 3.87 -39.86 32.80
C GLY A 377 3.00 -39.11 31.82
N ALA A 378 1.74 -38.96 32.20
CA ALA A 378 0.79 -38.15 31.48
C ALA A 378 0.08 -37.22 32.47
N LYS A 379 -0.20 -35.97 32.05
CA LYS A 379 -0.90 -34.96 32.82
C LYS A 379 -2.02 -34.40 31.95
N LEU A 380 -3.24 -34.39 32.50
CA LEU A 380 -4.39 -33.71 31.89
C LEU A 380 -4.63 -32.41 32.66
N THR A 381 -4.62 -31.27 31.93
CA THR A 381 -4.83 -29.96 32.54
C THR A 381 -6.09 -29.33 31.94
N PHE A 382 -7.07 -29.05 32.81
CA PHE A 382 -8.30 -28.35 32.46
C PHE A 382 -8.26 -26.94 33.03
N THR A 383 -8.56 -25.95 32.18
CA THR A 383 -8.63 -24.54 32.57
C THR A 383 -9.83 -23.87 31.90
N PHE A 384 -10.69 -23.26 32.72
CA PHE A 384 -11.84 -22.52 32.23
C PHE A 384 -12.15 -21.34 33.15
N PRO A 385 -12.12 -20.09 32.67
CA PRO A 385 -12.56 -18.93 33.45
C PRO A 385 -14.07 -18.97 33.64
N VAL A 386 -14.55 -18.89 34.87
CA VAL A 386 -15.98 -19.05 35.22
C VAL A 386 -16.87 -18.09 34.42
N ASN A 387 -16.51 -16.82 34.33
CA ASN A 387 -17.30 -15.81 33.62
C ASN A 387 -16.93 -15.73 32.12
N ASN A 388 -15.70 -16.08 31.78
CA ASN A 388 -15.12 -16.03 30.40
C ASN A 388 -15.40 -14.71 29.65
N ASN A 389 -15.43 -13.57 30.34
CA ASN A 389 -15.84 -12.28 29.80
C ASN A 389 -14.92 -11.80 28.68
N LEU A 390 -13.61 -12.05 28.78
CA LEU A 390 -12.65 -11.67 27.73
C LEU A 390 -12.97 -12.37 26.41
N ALA A 391 -13.16 -13.69 26.42
CA ALA A 391 -13.44 -14.44 25.21
C ALA A 391 -14.83 -14.11 24.64
N LYS A 392 -15.84 -13.94 25.49
CA LYS A 392 -17.19 -13.52 25.08
C LYS A 392 -17.19 -12.12 24.48
N GLY A 393 -16.45 -11.18 25.10
CA GLY A 393 -16.30 -9.82 24.59
C GLY A 393 -15.60 -9.78 23.21
N ASN A 394 -14.49 -10.53 23.04
CA ASN A 394 -13.81 -10.63 21.76
C ASN A 394 -14.70 -11.28 20.68
N TYR A 395 -15.42 -12.34 21.02
CA TYR A 395 -16.38 -12.97 20.11
C TYR A 395 -17.47 -11.99 19.63
N ALA A 396 -18.07 -11.24 20.56
CA ALA A 396 -19.08 -10.24 20.21
C ALA A 396 -18.48 -9.11 19.33
N LYS A 397 -17.27 -8.63 19.65
CA LYS A 397 -16.56 -7.62 18.88
C LYS A 397 -16.27 -8.10 17.46
N ASP A 398 -15.74 -9.31 17.30
CA ASP A 398 -15.38 -9.85 15.98
C ASP A 398 -16.62 -10.15 15.13
N LEU A 399 -17.75 -10.55 15.77
CA LEU A 399 -19.05 -10.69 15.09
C LEU A 399 -19.53 -9.33 14.54
N VAL A 400 -19.44 -8.26 15.34
CA VAL A 400 -19.81 -6.91 14.90
C VAL A 400 -18.92 -6.46 13.76
N SER A 401 -17.60 -6.67 13.86
CA SER A 401 -16.65 -6.31 12.80
C SER A 401 -16.93 -7.05 11.49
N LEU A 402 -17.30 -8.33 11.55
CA LEU A 402 -17.70 -9.11 10.38
C LEU A 402 -18.98 -8.57 9.73
N ASN A 403 -19.98 -8.19 10.53
CA ASN A 403 -21.23 -7.65 10.03
C ASN A 403 -21.03 -6.23 9.42
N ASP A 404 -20.23 -5.39 10.07
CA ASP A 404 -19.87 -4.06 9.56
C ASP A 404 -19.15 -4.17 8.20
N GLN A 405 -18.23 -5.13 8.08
CA GLN A 405 -17.53 -5.40 6.83
C GLN A 405 -18.46 -5.85 5.70
N LYS A 406 -19.50 -6.64 6.00
CA LYS A 406 -20.52 -7.03 5.01
C LYS A 406 -21.27 -5.82 4.48
N ILE A 407 -21.69 -4.91 5.38
CA ILE A 407 -22.35 -3.66 5.00
C ILE A 407 -21.41 -2.79 4.14
N SER A 408 -20.14 -2.68 4.54
CA SER A 408 -19.13 -1.93 3.78
C SER A 408 -18.93 -2.49 2.38
N ASN A 409 -18.89 -3.82 2.22
CA ASN A 409 -18.76 -4.49 0.93
C ASN A 409 -19.99 -4.24 0.03
N GLU A 410 -21.20 -4.39 0.56
CA GLU A 410 -22.44 -4.09 -0.17
C GLU A 410 -22.49 -2.62 -0.62
N ASN A 411 -22.08 -1.71 0.26
CA ASN A 411 -22.01 -0.28 -0.07
C ASN A 411 -20.98 0.01 -1.16
N LEU A 412 -19.80 -0.61 -1.11
CA LEU A 412 -18.78 -0.48 -2.14
C LEU A 412 -19.30 -0.97 -3.50
N GLN A 413 -19.94 -2.13 -3.54
CA GLN A 413 -20.52 -2.68 -4.77
C GLN A 413 -21.56 -1.73 -5.36
N ARG A 414 -22.47 -1.18 -4.54
CA ARG A 414 -23.46 -0.20 -4.97
C ARG A 414 -22.83 1.06 -5.53
N ASN A 415 -21.79 1.58 -4.86
CA ASN A 415 -21.07 2.77 -5.32
C ASN A 415 -20.37 2.52 -6.66
N ILE A 416 -19.77 1.35 -6.86
CA ILE A 416 -19.16 0.96 -8.13
C ILE A 416 -20.21 0.97 -9.25
N GLU A 417 -21.37 0.37 -9.04
CA GLU A 417 -22.45 0.34 -10.04
C GLU A 417 -22.98 1.75 -10.39
N LEU A 418 -23.07 2.64 -9.38
CA LEU A 418 -23.45 4.04 -9.58
C LEU A 418 -22.37 4.83 -10.32
N ASN A 419 -21.10 4.64 -9.95
CA ASN A 419 -19.97 5.32 -10.59
C ASN A 419 -19.84 4.92 -12.07
N ILE A 420 -19.95 3.63 -12.38
CA ILE A 420 -19.95 3.14 -13.77
C ILE A 420 -21.08 3.77 -14.57
N SER A 421 -22.29 3.79 -14.00
CA SER A 421 -23.46 4.41 -14.65
C SER A 421 -23.24 5.89 -14.94
N ASN A 422 -22.63 6.61 -13.99
CA ASN A 422 -22.28 8.02 -14.14
C ASN A 422 -21.15 8.22 -15.17
N ALA A 423 -20.14 7.34 -15.19
CA ALA A 423 -19.04 7.39 -16.15
C ALA A 423 -19.52 7.15 -17.59
N ILE A 424 -20.43 6.18 -17.80
CA ILE A 424 -21.07 5.93 -19.09
C ILE A 424 -21.85 7.16 -19.54
N ASN A 425 -22.73 7.71 -18.67
CA ASN A 425 -23.51 8.89 -19.00
C ASN A 425 -22.65 10.10 -19.33
N LYS A 426 -21.54 10.31 -18.59
CA LYS A 426 -20.57 11.38 -18.88
C LYS A 426 -19.90 11.19 -20.23
N LEU A 427 -19.56 9.95 -20.59
CA LEU A 427 -18.95 9.64 -21.87
C LEU A 427 -19.93 9.92 -23.02
N ASP A 428 -21.16 9.41 -22.94
CA ASP A 428 -22.21 9.64 -23.96
C ASP A 428 -22.48 11.12 -24.16
N ASN A 429 -22.68 11.87 -23.06
CA ASN A 429 -22.91 13.32 -23.15
C ASN A 429 -21.68 14.06 -23.68
N SER A 430 -20.45 13.63 -23.36
CA SER A 430 -19.23 14.30 -23.85
C SER A 430 -19.08 14.16 -25.36
N VAL A 431 -19.54 13.06 -25.96
CA VAL A 431 -19.58 12.87 -27.41
C VAL A 431 -20.56 13.84 -28.07
N ILE A 432 -21.79 13.96 -27.51
CA ILE A 432 -22.81 14.89 -28.02
C ILE A 432 -22.31 16.34 -27.92
N VAL A 433 -21.70 16.72 -26.77
CA VAL A 433 -21.12 18.06 -26.58
C VAL A 433 -20.00 18.34 -27.58
N LEU A 434 -19.13 17.36 -27.86
CA LEU A 434 -18.05 17.48 -28.82
C LEU A 434 -18.57 17.70 -30.25
N GLU A 435 -19.61 16.95 -30.67
CA GLU A 435 -20.28 17.10 -31.96
C GLU A 435 -20.85 18.51 -32.12
N ARG A 436 -21.62 18.98 -31.12
CA ARG A 436 -22.24 20.31 -31.18
C ARG A 436 -21.23 21.44 -31.11
N ALA A 437 -20.17 21.31 -30.33
CA ALA A 437 -19.09 22.28 -30.27
C ALA A 437 -18.34 22.39 -31.61
N LYS A 438 -18.16 21.26 -32.33
CA LYS A 438 -17.58 21.26 -33.67
C LYS A 438 -18.46 21.99 -34.67
N GLU A 439 -19.77 21.68 -34.73
CA GLU A 439 -20.73 22.37 -35.60
C GLU A 439 -20.74 23.88 -35.37
N ALA A 440 -20.73 24.30 -34.09
CA ALA A 440 -20.68 25.72 -33.72
C ALA A 440 -19.37 26.38 -34.18
N LEU A 441 -18.22 25.71 -33.96
CA LEU A 441 -16.92 26.20 -34.40
C LEU A 441 -16.87 26.41 -35.91
N ASP A 442 -17.31 25.43 -36.70
CA ASP A 442 -17.27 25.49 -38.15
C ASP A 442 -18.16 26.64 -38.65
N SER A 443 -19.36 26.81 -38.08
CA SER A 443 -20.29 27.90 -38.41
C SER A 443 -19.72 29.29 -38.06
N TYR A 444 -19.13 29.46 -36.86
CA TYR A 444 -18.53 30.76 -36.47
C TYR A 444 -17.26 31.06 -37.27
N LYS A 445 -16.50 30.08 -37.71
CA LYS A 445 -15.36 30.26 -38.57
C LYS A 445 -15.76 30.80 -39.95
N GLU A 446 -16.83 30.24 -40.53
CA GLU A 446 -17.41 30.73 -41.79
C GLU A 446 -17.96 32.15 -41.64
N ALA A 447 -18.73 32.43 -40.57
CA ALA A 447 -19.28 33.74 -40.30
C ALA A 447 -18.19 34.81 -40.11
N PHE A 448 -17.15 34.53 -39.37
CA PHE A 448 -16.02 35.44 -39.16
C PHE A 448 -15.30 35.73 -40.49
N ASN A 449 -15.01 34.71 -41.32
CA ASN A 449 -14.39 34.90 -42.63
C ASN A 449 -15.25 35.78 -43.52
N SER A 450 -16.58 35.58 -43.51
CA SER A 450 -17.51 36.40 -44.27
C SER A 450 -17.48 37.90 -43.83
N GLU A 451 -17.49 38.14 -42.51
CA GLU A 451 -17.43 39.51 -41.97
C GLU A 451 -16.07 40.20 -42.26
N GLN A 452 -14.98 39.43 -42.28
CA GLN A 452 -13.66 39.98 -42.70
C GLN A 452 -13.68 40.46 -44.15
N VAL A 453 -14.26 39.69 -45.08
CA VAL A 453 -14.38 40.06 -46.50
C VAL A 453 -15.27 41.31 -46.65
N LYS A 454 -16.38 41.37 -45.93
CA LYS A 454 -17.28 42.57 -45.92
C LYS A 454 -16.59 43.81 -45.35
N LEU A 455 -15.70 43.66 -44.34
CA LEU A 455 -14.94 44.79 -43.80
C LEU A 455 -14.01 45.38 -44.85
N GLN A 456 -13.27 44.52 -45.57
CA GLN A 456 -12.38 44.96 -46.64
C GLN A 456 -13.12 45.66 -47.79
N ALA A 457 -14.35 45.25 -48.08
CA ALA A 457 -15.25 45.89 -49.02
C ALA A 457 -15.94 47.15 -48.48
N GLY A 458 -15.79 47.48 -47.17
CA GLY A 458 -16.45 48.61 -46.54
C GLY A 458 -17.93 48.37 -46.20
N LEU A 459 -18.42 47.13 -46.31
CA LEU A 459 -19.85 46.76 -46.18
C LEU A 459 -20.28 46.40 -44.74
N THR A 460 -19.36 46.37 -43.78
CA THR A 460 -19.66 46.07 -42.36
C THR A 460 -18.92 47.04 -41.42
N THR A 461 -19.29 47.01 -40.16
CA THR A 461 -18.62 47.79 -39.11
C THR A 461 -17.49 46.99 -38.47
N ILE A 462 -16.49 47.70 -37.91
CA ILE A 462 -15.42 47.10 -37.12
C ILE A 462 -15.97 46.35 -35.92
N LEU A 463 -17.02 46.89 -35.28
CA LEU A 463 -17.68 46.26 -34.15
C LEU A 463 -18.21 44.88 -34.48
N ASN A 464 -18.79 44.67 -35.66
CA ASN A 464 -19.28 43.38 -36.10
C ASN A 464 -18.11 42.39 -36.26
N VAL A 465 -16.99 42.80 -36.83
CA VAL A 465 -15.82 41.94 -36.99
C VAL A 465 -15.25 41.53 -35.64
N ILE A 466 -15.13 42.46 -34.68
CA ILE A 466 -14.71 42.20 -33.30
C ILE A 466 -15.68 41.20 -32.65
N LEU A 467 -16.97 41.40 -32.77
CA LEU A 467 -18.00 40.52 -32.21
C LEU A 467 -17.89 39.09 -32.75
N PHE A 468 -17.76 38.88 -34.08
CA PHE A 468 -17.63 37.56 -34.67
C PHE A 468 -16.27 36.92 -34.35
N GLN A 469 -15.23 37.74 -34.17
CA GLN A 469 -13.93 37.26 -33.72
C GLN A 469 -13.97 36.76 -32.28
N GLU A 470 -14.64 37.46 -31.35
CA GLU A 470 -14.84 37.00 -29.98
C GLU A 470 -15.65 35.69 -29.93
N ARG A 471 -16.73 35.59 -30.73
CA ARG A 471 -17.52 34.37 -30.85
C ARG A 471 -16.73 33.19 -31.41
N LEU A 472 -15.89 33.41 -32.44
CA LEU A 472 -15.02 32.38 -32.98
C LEU A 472 -14.03 31.92 -31.92
N THR A 473 -13.38 32.82 -31.20
CA THR A 473 -12.42 32.47 -30.16
C THR A 473 -13.09 31.72 -28.99
N SER A 474 -14.30 32.14 -28.58
CA SER A 474 -15.09 31.40 -27.58
C SER A 474 -15.39 29.97 -28.05
N SER A 475 -15.82 29.84 -29.30
CA SER A 475 -16.13 28.54 -29.89
C SER A 475 -14.90 27.64 -30.07
N GLU A 476 -13.73 28.18 -30.43
CA GLU A 476 -12.43 27.47 -30.44
C GLU A 476 -12.10 26.92 -29.04
N LEU A 477 -12.29 27.70 -27.98
CA LEU A 477 -12.05 27.32 -26.60
C LEU A 477 -13.07 26.28 -26.09
N GLU A 478 -14.35 26.44 -26.44
CA GLU A 478 -15.42 25.49 -26.09
C GLU A 478 -15.20 24.12 -26.73
N TYR A 479 -14.81 24.09 -28.01
CA TYR A 479 -14.48 22.86 -28.72
C TYR A 479 -13.26 22.15 -28.09
N LEU A 480 -12.23 22.91 -27.77
CA LEU A 480 -11.04 22.37 -27.08
C LEU A 480 -11.41 21.79 -25.70
N GLN A 481 -12.30 22.45 -24.96
CA GLN A 481 -12.78 21.98 -23.67
C GLN A 481 -13.66 20.72 -23.79
N ALA A 482 -14.45 20.62 -24.85
CA ALA A 482 -15.25 19.44 -25.16
C ALA A 482 -14.34 18.22 -25.41
N TYR A 483 -13.24 18.38 -26.14
CA TYR A 483 -12.23 17.32 -26.33
C TYR A 483 -11.62 16.87 -25.01
N GLN A 484 -11.27 17.79 -24.12
CA GLN A 484 -10.72 17.46 -22.81
C GLN A 484 -11.73 16.68 -21.97
N GLN A 485 -13.01 17.09 -21.99
CA GLN A 485 -14.08 16.38 -21.26
C GLN A 485 -14.23 14.95 -21.77
N PHE A 486 -14.18 14.76 -23.08
CA PHE A 486 -14.24 13.44 -23.71
C PHE A 486 -13.03 12.59 -23.33
N ALA A 487 -11.82 13.12 -23.42
CA ALA A 487 -10.60 12.41 -23.01
C ALA A 487 -10.63 12.00 -21.54
N ASN A 488 -11.11 12.88 -20.66
CA ASN A 488 -11.27 12.57 -19.23
C ASN A 488 -12.38 11.53 -18.98
N ALA A 489 -13.43 11.51 -19.79
CA ALA A 489 -14.50 10.51 -19.66
C ALA A 489 -14.00 9.10 -20.02
N ILE A 490 -13.16 8.96 -21.06
CA ILE A 490 -12.54 7.68 -21.44
C ILE A 490 -11.71 7.11 -20.28
N ILE A 491 -10.76 7.89 -19.76
CA ILE A 491 -9.86 7.39 -18.72
C ILE A 491 -10.61 7.13 -17.40
N SER A 492 -11.67 7.92 -17.12
CA SER A 492 -12.53 7.70 -15.95
C SER A 492 -13.30 6.39 -16.07
N LEU A 493 -13.89 6.09 -17.23
CA LEU A 493 -14.59 4.83 -17.45
C LEU A 493 -13.64 3.64 -17.32
N ARG A 494 -12.42 3.73 -17.85
CA ARG A 494 -11.40 2.68 -17.70
C ARG A 494 -10.98 2.47 -16.25
N HIS A 495 -10.87 3.54 -15.47
CA HIS A 495 -10.61 3.43 -14.03
C HIS A 495 -11.77 2.77 -13.30
N GLU A 496 -13.01 3.20 -13.55
CA GLU A 496 -14.20 2.64 -12.89
C GLU A 496 -14.44 1.17 -13.25
N THR A 497 -13.98 0.74 -14.42
CA THR A 497 -14.06 -0.67 -14.84
C THR A 497 -12.82 -1.50 -14.46
N GLY A 498 -11.79 -0.89 -13.87
CA GLY A 498 -10.54 -1.59 -13.51
C GLY A 498 -9.68 -1.98 -14.72
N THR A 499 -9.86 -1.32 -15.88
CA THR A 499 -9.15 -1.63 -17.14
C THR A 499 -8.10 -0.58 -17.53
N LEU A 500 -7.80 0.38 -16.62
CA LEU A 500 -6.84 1.45 -16.90
C LEU A 500 -5.38 0.97 -16.86
N ILE A 501 -5.07 0.02 -15.97
CA ILE A 501 -3.75 -0.59 -15.85
C ILE A 501 -3.87 -2.10 -16.00
N SER A 502 -2.81 -2.75 -16.45
CA SER A 502 -2.71 -4.21 -16.51
C SER A 502 -1.52 -4.71 -15.72
N GLN A 503 -1.67 -5.84 -15.04
CA GLN A 503 -0.59 -6.48 -14.31
C GLN A 503 0.24 -7.32 -15.30
N GLY A 504 1.53 -7.00 -15.42
CA GLY A 504 2.49 -7.76 -16.20
C GLY A 504 3.49 -8.50 -15.32
N ASP A 505 4.34 -9.34 -15.91
CA ASP A 505 5.34 -10.18 -15.20
C ASP A 505 6.36 -9.38 -14.38
N ARG A 506 6.61 -8.11 -14.73
CA ARG A 506 7.62 -7.24 -14.10
C ARG A 506 7.02 -6.03 -13.38
N GLY A 507 5.72 -6.01 -13.16
CA GLY A 507 5.00 -4.88 -12.57
C GLY A 507 3.80 -4.46 -13.41
N PHE A 508 3.32 -3.23 -13.18
CA PHE A 508 2.21 -2.69 -13.96
C PHE A 508 2.67 -2.22 -15.34
N THR A 509 1.89 -2.55 -16.35
CA THR A 509 2.13 -2.12 -17.74
C THR A 509 1.00 -1.21 -18.20
N LEU A 510 1.37 -0.16 -18.94
CA LEU A 510 0.46 0.78 -19.56
C LEU A 510 0.62 0.71 -21.08
N ASN A 511 -0.49 0.45 -21.77
CA ASN A 511 -0.55 0.62 -23.22
C ASN A 511 -1.08 2.03 -23.52
N GLN A 512 -0.58 2.69 -24.54
CA GLN A 512 -1.04 4.00 -24.99
C GLN A 512 -2.54 4.00 -25.27
N ASP A 513 -3.08 2.92 -25.81
CA ASP A 513 -4.50 2.78 -26.17
C ASP A 513 -5.47 3.01 -25.02
N VAL A 514 -5.03 2.79 -23.76
CA VAL A 514 -5.91 2.98 -22.60
C VAL A 514 -6.33 4.44 -22.38
N PHE A 515 -5.57 5.39 -22.92
CA PHE A 515 -5.86 6.82 -22.86
C PHE A 515 -6.73 7.32 -24.02
N TYR A 516 -6.87 6.52 -25.09
CA TYR A 516 -7.49 6.94 -26.35
C TYR A 516 -8.74 6.17 -26.73
N THR A 517 -8.90 4.96 -26.23
CA THR A 517 -9.98 4.08 -26.65
C THR A 517 -10.92 3.71 -25.49
N ILE A 518 -12.18 3.57 -25.79
CA ILE A 518 -13.17 3.03 -24.86
C ILE A 518 -12.85 1.54 -24.61
N PRO A 519 -13.05 1.00 -23.38
CA PRO A 519 -12.84 -0.41 -23.14
C PRO A 519 -13.69 -1.27 -24.06
N ASN A 520 -13.06 -2.15 -24.85
CA ASN A 520 -13.79 -3.08 -25.71
C ASN A 520 -14.24 -4.28 -24.88
N ILE A 521 -15.55 -4.47 -24.75
CA ILE A 521 -16.17 -5.54 -23.98
C ILE A 521 -15.76 -6.93 -24.49
N ALA A 522 -15.49 -7.07 -25.80
CA ALA A 522 -15.09 -8.34 -26.41
C ALA A 522 -13.68 -8.82 -25.98
N ASN A 523 -12.88 -7.96 -25.38
CA ASN A 523 -11.51 -8.28 -24.91
C ASN A 523 -11.48 -8.76 -23.45
N TYR A 524 -12.61 -8.82 -22.78
CA TYR A 524 -12.75 -9.17 -21.36
C TYR A 524 -13.88 -10.20 -21.16
#